data_98e6aacad57e85e60a05252d75c80d81
#
_entry.id   98e6aacad57e85e60a05252d75c80d81
#
_cell.length_a   1.000
_cell.length_b   1.000
_cell.length_c   1.000
_cell.angle_alpha   90.00
_cell.angle_beta   90.00
_cell.angle_gamma   90.00
#
_symmetry.space_group_name_H-M   'P 1'
#
loop_
_entity.id
_entity.type
_entity.pdbx_description
1 polymer ?
#
loop_
_entity_poly.entity_id
_entity_poly.type
_entity_poly.pdbx_seq_one_letter_code
_entity_poly.pdbx_strand_id
1 'polypeptide(L)'
;MICKASKHRSRIPLVCLASVLLFSGATFADQHQQNQPHVIEAFTSVKYPFVDARGIGKKSRSTDITVYEIDGIEAMERDLSVDMPADPEKSKRIALVRIQHMDDQTKTKMQMAAQGLAKAMQYGVDRYPAVVFDGQAVVYGVTDVLTAIAHYRTWRREGKR
;
A
#
# COMPACT_ATOMS: atom_id res chain seq x y z
N MET A 1 14.55 -3.00 7.16
CA MET A 1 14.24 -4.34 7.68
C MET A 1 13.07 -4.88 6.86
N ILE A 2 13.24 -6.00 6.14
CA ILE A 2 12.22 -6.55 5.24
C ILE A 2 11.55 -7.73 5.95
N CYS A 3 10.24 -7.69 6.12
CA CYS A 3 9.45 -8.79 6.68
C CYS A 3 8.58 -9.44 5.62
N LYS A 4 8.38 -10.75 5.72
CA LYS A 4 7.56 -11.56 4.81
C LYS A 4 6.10 -11.53 5.30
N ALA A 5 5.17 -11.13 4.44
CA ALA A 5 3.74 -11.20 4.75
C ALA A 5 3.26 -12.67 4.82
N SER A 6 2.49 -13.01 5.84
CA SER A 6 1.96 -14.36 6.07
C SER A 6 0.81 -14.64 5.10
N LYS A 7 1.01 -15.58 4.16
CA LYS A 7 -0.04 -16.03 3.24
C LYS A 7 -0.54 -17.43 3.65
N HIS A 8 -1.80 -17.53 3.99
CA HIS A 8 -2.49 -18.78 4.24
C HIS A 8 -2.54 -19.62 2.95
N ARG A 9 -1.89 -20.78 2.93
CA ARG A 9 -1.91 -21.73 1.79
C ARG A 9 -3.08 -22.70 1.92
N SER A 10 -4.00 -22.65 0.98
CA SER A 10 -4.93 -23.75 0.69
C SER A 10 -4.23 -24.76 -0.22
N ARG A 11 -4.21 -26.02 0.20
CA ARG A 11 -3.62 -27.16 -0.53
C ARG A 11 -4.64 -27.72 -1.50
N ILE A 12 -4.28 -27.86 -2.77
CA ILE A 12 -5.01 -28.67 -3.76
C ILE A 12 -4.03 -29.72 -4.29
N PRO A 13 -4.46 -31.00 -4.44
CA PRO A 13 -3.55 -32.11 -4.73
C PRO A 13 -3.28 -32.33 -6.22
N LEU A 14 -2.13 -32.88 -6.42
CA LEU A 14 -1.42 -33.46 -7.53
C LEU A 14 -2.26 -34.35 -8.45
N VAL A 15 -2.19 -34.21 -9.77
CA VAL A 15 -2.30 -35.31 -10.74
C VAL A 15 -1.28 -35.14 -11.85
N CYS A 16 -0.55 -36.24 -12.10
CA CYS A 16 0.50 -36.45 -13.08
C CYS A 16 0.08 -36.29 -14.54
N LEU A 17 0.93 -35.92 -15.47
CA LEU A 17 1.58 -36.87 -16.41
C LEU A 17 2.58 -36.16 -17.34
N ALA A 18 3.62 -36.88 -17.65
CA ALA A 18 4.79 -36.54 -18.43
C ALA A 18 4.51 -36.20 -19.90
N SER A 19 5.30 -35.29 -20.46
CA SER A 19 5.84 -35.43 -21.84
C SER A 19 7.07 -34.54 -22.00
N VAL A 20 8.15 -35.15 -22.35
CA VAL A 20 9.49 -34.68 -22.72
C VAL A 20 9.41 -34.01 -24.09
N LEU A 21 10.11 -32.86 -24.31
CA LEU A 21 11.10 -32.63 -25.38
C LEU A 21 11.49 -31.17 -25.49
N LEU A 22 12.78 -30.92 -25.21
CA LEU A 22 13.73 -30.02 -25.89
C LEU A 22 13.18 -28.70 -26.50
N PHE A 23 13.44 -27.57 -25.78
CA PHE A 23 13.93 -26.38 -26.49
C PHE A 23 14.85 -25.57 -25.55
N SER A 24 16.15 -25.79 -25.73
CA SER A 24 17.19 -24.90 -25.18
C SER A 24 17.15 -23.56 -25.91
N GLY A 25 16.64 -22.57 -25.24
CA GLY A 25 16.60 -21.19 -25.70
C GLY A 25 16.22 -20.31 -24.51
N ALA A 26 17.01 -20.34 -23.42
CA ALA A 26 16.85 -19.42 -22.31
C ALA A 26 17.33 -18.04 -22.78
N THR A 27 16.40 -17.23 -23.23
CA THR A 27 16.62 -15.81 -23.49
C THR A 27 16.87 -15.11 -22.14
N PHE A 28 18.07 -14.59 -21.96
CA PHE A 28 18.50 -13.81 -20.79
C PHE A 28 17.68 -12.53 -20.54
N ALA A 29 16.69 -12.22 -21.38
CA ALA A 29 15.80 -11.07 -21.27
C ALA A 29 14.70 -11.24 -20.19
N ASP A 30 14.33 -12.46 -19.82
CA ASP A 30 13.19 -12.73 -18.93
C ASP A 30 13.49 -12.54 -17.43
N GLN A 31 14.77 -12.58 -17.03
CA GLN A 31 15.16 -12.44 -15.63
C GLN A 31 15.05 -10.99 -15.09
N HIS A 32 15.11 -9.98 -15.96
CA HIS A 32 14.97 -8.60 -15.53
C HIS A 32 13.53 -8.23 -15.20
N GLN A 33 12.56 -8.84 -15.85
CA GLN A 33 11.13 -8.56 -15.66
C GLN A 33 10.57 -9.23 -14.39
N GLN A 34 11.13 -10.39 -13.99
CA GLN A 34 10.69 -11.14 -12.81
C GLN A 34 11.04 -10.49 -11.45
N ASN A 35 11.94 -9.50 -11.43
CA ASN A 35 12.37 -8.81 -10.22
C ASN A 35 11.75 -7.42 -10.04
N GLN A 36 10.84 -7.01 -10.93
CA GLN A 36 10.10 -5.77 -10.81
C GLN A 36 8.79 -6.01 -10.06
N PRO A 37 8.41 -5.12 -9.14
CA PRO A 37 7.08 -5.18 -8.53
C PRO A 37 6.03 -4.73 -9.55
N HIS A 38 4.85 -5.37 -9.52
CA HIS A 38 3.69 -4.98 -10.33
C HIS A 38 2.81 -3.98 -9.60
N VAL A 39 2.63 -4.18 -8.30
CA VAL A 39 1.82 -3.34 -7.42
C VAL A 39 2.67 -2.85 -6.26
N ILE A 40 2.67 -1.55 -6.05
CA ILE A 40 3.33 -0.90 -4.92
C ILE A 40 2.27 -0.11 -4.16
N GLU A 41 2.11 -0.42 -2.89
CA GLU A 41 1.22 0.29 -1.97
C GLU A 41 2.05 0.92 -0.87
N ALA A 42 2.08 2.24 -0.83
CA ALA A 42 2.86 3.03 0.12
C ALA A 42 1.94 3.60 1.20
N PHE A 43 2.28 3.35 2.45
CA PHE A 43 1.53 3.79 3.64
C PHE A 43 2.34 4.86 4.36
N THR A 44 1.76 6.04 4.50
CA THR A 44 2.41 7.22 5.07
C THR A 44 1.53 7.90 6.11
N SER A 45 2.09 8.88 6.78
CA SER A 45 1.41 9.82 7.66
C SER A 45 1.91 11.23 7.40
N VAL A 46 1.19 12.24 7.85
CA VAL A 46 1.62 13.65 7.76
C VAL A 46 3.01 13.85 8.38
N LYS A 47 3.35 13.07 9.41
CA LYS A 47 4.67 13.12 10.06
C LYS A 47 5.80 12.59 9.18
N TYR A 48 5.53 11.66 8.27
CA TYR A 48 6.52 11.00 7.42
C TYR A 48 6.07 10.98 5.96
N PRO A 49 5.94 12.15 5.31
CA PRO A 49 5.48 12.24 3.93
C PRO A 49 6.49 11.56 2.98
N PHE A 50 5.98 10.89 1.95
CA PHE A 50 6.86 10.38 0.90
C PHE A 50 7.50 11.51 0.13
N VAL A 51 8.82 11.42 -0.06
CA VAL A 51 9.58 12.30 -0.93
C VAL A 51 9.21 11.95 -2.37
N ASP A 52 8.89 12.97 -3.17
CA ASP A 52 8.54 12.84 -4.59
C ASP A 52 7.25 12.04 -4.92
N ALA A 53 6.26 12.11 -4.01
CA ALA A 53 4.93 11.55 -4.26
C ALA A 53 4.30 12.08 -5.58
N ARG A 54 4.73 13.22 -6.11
CA ARG A 54 4.27 13.80 -7.37
C ARG A 54 4.75 13.04 -8.63
N GLY A 55 5.85 12.29 -8.52
CA GLY A 55 6.34 11.40 -9.59
C GLY A 55 5.71 10.00 -9.54
N ILE A 56 5.20 9.59 -8.37
CA ILE A 56 4.67 8.25 -8.10
C ILE A 56 3.32 8.01 -8.80
N GLY A 57 2.50 9.05 -9.00
CA GLY A 57 1.21 8.96 -9.71
C GLY A 57 1.31 8.83 -11.24
N LYS A 58 2.50 8.93 -11.82
CA LYS A 58 2.71 8.64 -13.24
C LYS A 58 2.95 7.15 -13.40
N LYS A 59 1.91 6.46 -13.82
CA LYS A 59 1.92 5.05 -14.24
C LYS A 59 3.20 4.73 -15.00
N SER A 60 4.17 4.08 -14.34
CA SER A 60 5.23 3.39 -15.06
C SER A 60 4.54 2.30 -15.90
N ARG A 61 4.97 2.08 -17.14
CA ARG A 61 4.29 1.12 -18.05
C ARG A 61 4.10 -0.29 -17.48
N SER A 62 4.71 -0.62 -16.34
CA SER A 62 4.68 -1.95 -15.73
C SER A 62 4.37 -1.99 -14.23
N THR A 63 4.23 -0.84 -13.53
CA THR A 63 4.07 -0.83 -12.07
C THR A 63 2.94 0.14 -11.69
N ASP A 64 1.98 -0.35 -10.94
CA ASP A 64 0.91 0.44 -10.33
C ASP A 64 1.31 0.88 -8.93
N ILE A 65 1.26 2.19 -8.65
CA ILE A 65 1.72 2.75 -7.37
C ILE A 65 0.57 3.54 -6.74
N THR A 66 0.19 3.16 -5.53
CA THR A 66 -0.83 3.85 -4.73
C THR A 66 -0.22 4.30 -3.40
N VAL A 67 -0.50 5.55 -3.01
CA VAL A 67 -0.08 6.11 -1.71
C VAL A 67 -1.31 6.34 -0.84
N TYR A 68 -1.26 5.83 0.38
CA TYR A 68 -2.31 5.98 1.40
C TYR A 68 -1.79 6.83 2.56
N GLU A 69 -2.50 7.90 2.89
CA GLU A 69 -2.31 8.65 4.14
C GLU A 69 -3.17 8.02 5.24
N ILE A 70 -2.54 7.36 6.18
CA ILE A 70 -3.24 6.57 7.22
C ILE A 70 -3.90 7.45 8.29
N ASP A 71 -3.32 8.60 8.59
CA ASP A 71 -3.83 9.57 9.56
C ASP A 71 -4.91 10.51 9.00
N GLY A 72 -5.33 10.29 7.75
CA GLY A 72 -6.39 11.09 7.11
C GLY A 72 -7.74 11.01 7.84
N ILE A 73 -8.08 9.87 8.47
CA ILE A 73 -9.31 9.72 9.28
C ILE A 73 -9.20 10.57 10.54
N GLU A 74 -8.09 10.48 11.28
CA GLU A 74 -7.85 11.25 12.49
C GLU A 74 -7.82 12.77 12.22
N ALA A 75 -7.23 13.18 11.09
CA ALA A 75 -7.25 14.57 10.64
C ALA A 75 -8.68 15.06 10.44
N MET A 76 -9.53 14.27 9.81
CA MET A 76 -10.93 14.62 9.59
C MET A 76 -11.73 14.65 10.90
N GLU A 77 -11.52 13.71 11.81
CA GLU A 77 -12.17 13.73 13.14
C GLU A 77 -11.84 15.03 13.88
N ARG A 78 -10.58 15.48 13.80
CA ARG A 78 -10.20 16.77 14.36
C ARG A 78 -10.95 17.94 13.70
N ASP A 79 -11.02 17.96 12.37
CA ASP A 79 -11.69 19.02 11.62
C ASP A 79 -13.21 19.07 11.91
N LEU A 80 -13.85 17.91 12.02
CA LEU A 80 -15.24 17.77 12.38
C LEU A 80 -15.52 18.17 13.84
N SER A 81 -14.51 18.07 14.70
CA SER A 81 -14.63 18.34 16.15
C SER A 81 -14.33 19.79 16.54
N VAL A 82 -13.87 20.63 15.61
CA VAL A 82 -13.57 22.04 15.89
C VAL A 82 -14.81 22.75 16.40
N ASP A 83 -14.67 23.50 17.50
CA ASP A 83 -15.73 24.32 18.11
C ASP A 83 -17.05 23.57 18.39
N MET A 84 -16.94 22.29 18.77
CA MET A 84 -18.10 21.51 19.18
C MET A 84 -18.58 21.95 20.57
N PRO A 85 -19.91 22.22 20.75
CA PRO A 85 -20.45 22.54 22.07
C PRO A 85 -20.42 21.31 22.99
N ALA A 86 -20.43 21.56 24.32
CA ALA A 86 -20.49 20.46 25.31
C ALA A 86 -21.83 19.71 25.33
N ASP A 87 -22.88 20.28 24.76
CA ASP A 87 -24.21 19.66 24.67
C ASP A 87 -24.22 18.56 23.59
N PRO A 88 -24.47 17.29 23.94
CA PRO A 88 -24.38 16.17 22.99
C PRO A 88 -25.35 16.29 21.79
N GLU A 89 -26.58 16.77 22.02
CA GLU A 89 -27.57 16.89 20.95
C GLU A 89 -27.25 18.02 19.98
N LYS A 90 -26.69 19.12 20.47
CA LYS A 90 -26.20 20.21 19.60
C LYS A 90 -24.99 19.73 18.81
N SER A 91 -24.02 19.07 19.43
CA SER A 91 -22.84 18.53 18.78
C SER A 91 -23.20 17.53 17.68
N LYS A 92 -24.13 16.62 17.94
CA LYS A 92 -24.62 15.66 16.95
C LYS A 92 -25.24 16.35 15.74
N ARG A 93 -26.07 17.38 15.93
CA ARG A 93 -26.66 18.14 14.81
C ARG A 93 -25.58 18.85 13.98
N ILE A 94 -24.62 19.48 14.63
CA ILE A 94 -23.52 20.17 13.93
C ILE A 94 -22.68 19.17 13.15
N ALA A 95 -22.31 18.04 13.72
CA ALA A 95 -21.57 16.99 13.04
C ALA A 95 -22.30 16.47 11.79
N LEU A 96 -23.60 16.19 11.89
CA LEU A 96 -24.43 15.76 10.78
C LEU A 96 -24.44 16.78 9.64
N VAL A 97 -24.61 18.08 9.96
CA VAL A 97 -24.58 19.17 8.97
C VAL A 97 -23.21 19.23 8.30
N ARG A 98 -22.11 19.17 9.05
CA ARG A 98 -20.75 19.19 8.49
C ARG A 98 -20.51 18.00 7.56
N ILE A 99 -20.93 16.80 7.92
CA ILE A 99 -20.81 15.60 7.10
C ILE A 99 -21.65 15.73 5.81
N GLN A 100 -22.87 16.24 5.90
CA GLN A 100 -23.76 16.41 4.74
C GLN A 100 -23.22 17.43 3.73
N HIS A 101 -22.52 18.47 4.22
CA HIS A 101 -21.94 19.53 3.38
C HIS A 101 -20.48 19.29 3.02
N MET A 102 -19.95 18.10 3.33
CA MET A 102 -18.58 17.74 2.98
C MET A 102 -18.40 17.74 1.46
N ASP A 103 -17.36 18.41 0.97
CA ASP A 103 -17.02 18.44 -0.46
C ASP A 103 -16.51 17.07 -0.95
N ASP A 104 -16.57 16.87 -2.27
CA ASP A 104 -16.21 15.58 -2.87
C ASP A 104 -14.71 15.25 -2.74
N GLN A 105 -13.85 16.27 -2.66
CA GLN A 105 -12.42 16.07 -2.45
C GLN A 105 -12.16 15.49 -1.05
N THR A 106 -12.81 16.04 -0.02
CA THR A 106 -12.71 15.56 1.37
C THR A 106 -13.27 14.15 1.50
N LYS A 107 -14.43 13.86 0.85
CA LYS A 107 -14.98 12.49 0.79
C LYS A 107 -14.01 11.50 0.16
N THR A 108 -13.38 11.88 -0.94
CA THR A 108 -12.40 11.03 -1.63
C THR A 108 -11.17 10.78 -0.75
N LYS A 109 -10.63 11.80 -0.08
CA LYS A 109 -9.51 11.64 0.87
C LYS A 109 -9.88 10.67 2.00
N MET A 110 -11.09 10.79 2.56
CA MET A 110 -11.59 9.88 3.59
C MET A 110 -11.66 8.45 3.10
N GLN A 111 -12.22 8.22 1.92
CA GLN A 111 -12.30 6.89 1.32
C GLN A 111 -10.92 6.28 1.12
N MET A 112 -9.96 7.07 0.61
CA MET A 112 -8.58 6.63 0.42
C MET A 112 -7.90 6.29 1.76
N ALA A 113 -8.11 7.09 2.81
CA ALA A 113 -7.57 6.82 4.14
C ALA A 113 -8.17 5.54 4.75
N ALA A 114 -9.50 5.37 4.66
CA ALA A 114 -10.19 4.16 5.13
C ALA A 114 -9.72 2.91 4.37
N GLN A 115 -9.57 3.00 3.05
CA GLN A 115 -9.04 1.92 2.22
C GLN A 115 -7.60 1.59 2.59
N GLY A 116 -6.76 2.61 2.80
CA GLY A 116 -5.37 2.45 3.22
C GLY A 116 -5.26 1.75 4.56
N LEU A 117 -6.10 2.14 5.55
CA LEU A 117 -6.12 1.48 6.85
C LEU A 117 -6.51 -0.01 6.75
N ALA A 118 -7.56 -0.32 5.97
CA ALA A 118 -7.98 -1.70 5.73
C ALA A 118 -6.87 -2.54 5.06
N LYS A 119 -6.18 -1.97 4.09
CA LYS A 119 -5.02 -2.59 3.42
C LYS A 119 -3.83 -2.79 4.36
N ALA A 120 -3.50 -1.78 5.17
CA ALA A 120 -2.44 -1.87 6.17
C ALA A 120 -2.70 -3.02 7.15
N MET A 121 -3.95 -3.15 7.63
CA MET A 121 -4.36 -4.28 8.47
C MET A 121 -4.26 -5.62 7.75
N GLN A 122 -4.68 -5.70 6.51
CA GLN A 122 -4.61 -6.92 5.68
C GLN A 122 -3.16 -7.40 5.50
N TYR A 123 -2.20 -6.48 5.34
CA TYR A 123 -0.78 -6.78 5.17
C TYR A 123 -0.01 -6.92 6.48
N GLY A 124 -0.65 -6.64 7.62
CA GLY A 124 0.00 -6.62 8.93
C GLY A 124 1.02 -5.49 9.07
N VAL A 125 0.77 -4.35 8.42
CA VAL A 125 1.59 -3.14 8.55
C VAL A 125 1.31 -2.50 9.90
N ASP A 126 2.30 -2.49 10.79
CA ASP A 126 2.19 -2.05 12.18
C ASP A 126 2.89 -0.71 12.46
N ARG A 127 3.61 -0.19 11.49
CA ARG A 127 4.36 1.07 11.62
C ARG A 127 4.54 1.78 10.28
N TYR A 128 4.74 3.10 10.33
CA TYR A 128 4.88 3.96 9.16
C TYR A 128 6.18 4.75 9.21
N PRO A 129 6.76 5.13 8.05
CA PRO A 129 6.35 4.80 6.69
C PRO A 129 6.58 3.33 6.35
N ALA A 130 5.76 2.77 5.46
CA ALA A 130 5.86 1.40 4.97
C ALA A 130 5.55 1.33 3.47
N VAL A 131 6.24 0.46 2.74
CA VAL A 131 5.98 0.19 1.31
C VAL A 131 5.77 -1.30 1.12
N VAL A 132 4.60 -1.67 0.64
CA VAL A 132 4.21 -3.06 0.34
C VAL A 132 4.38 -3.33 -1.14
N PHE A 133 5.00 -4.44 -1.48
CA PHE A 133 5.28 -4.89 -2.84
C PHE A 133 4.50 -6.17 -3.13
N ASP A 134 3.61 -6.12 -4.12
CA ASP A 134 2.80 -7.24 -4.60
C ASP A 134 2.03 -7.97 -3.47
N GLY A 135 1.76 -7.31 -2.35
CA GLY A 135 1.18 -7.91 -1.13
C GLY A 135 2.04 -8.99 -0.48
N GLN A 136 3.34 -9.10 -0.81
CA GLN A 136 4.22 -10.19 -0.38
C GLN A 136 5.38 -9.75 0.51
N ALA A 137 5.87 -8.53 0.33
CA ALA A 137 7.00 -8.00 1.08
C ALA A 137 6.72 -6.57 1.54
N VAL A 138 7.23 -6.22 2.71
CA VAL A 138 7.09 -4.88 3.29
C VAL A 138 8.46 -4.30 3.60
N VAL A 139 8.70 -3.07 3.18
CA VAL A 139 9.89 -2.27 3.53
C VAL A 139 9.44 -1.15 4.46
N TYR A 140 10.05 -1.08 5.64
CA TYR A 140 9.74 -0.09 6.67
C TYR A 140 10.79 1.01 6.77
N GLY A 141 10.37 2.21 7.20
CA GLY A 141 11.25 3.31 7.56
C GLY A 141 11.86 4.05 6.38
N VAL A 142 11.35 3.83 5.16
CA VAL A 142 11.83 4.49 3.94
C VAL A 142 10.73 5.40 3.41
N THR A 143 11.06 6.68 3.20
CA THR A 143 10.15 7.71 2.66
C THR A 143 10.35 7.94 1.16
N ASP A 144 11.30 7.26 0.53
CA ASP A 144 11.55 7.29 -0.92
C ASP A 144 11.22 5.94 -1.55
N VAL A 145 10.25 5.94 -2.47
CA VAL A 145 9.77 4.71 -3.12
C VAL A 145 10.85 4.06 -3.98
N LEU A 146 11.74 4.83 -4.61
CA LEU A 146 12.83 4.27 -5.41
C LEU A 146 13.83 3.49 -4.54
N THR A 147 14.15 4.03 -3.37
CA THR A 147 14.98 3.35 -2.37
C THR A 147 14.28 2.08 -1.87
N ALA A 148 12.98 2.11 -1.61
CA ALA A 148 12.21 0.94 -1.22
C ALA A 148 12.21 -0.14 -2.32
N ILE A 149 12.07 0.23 -3.60
CA ILE A 149 12.19 -0.68 -4.75
C ILE A 149 13.60 -1.32 -4.81
N ALA A 150 14.67 -0.56 -4.54
CA ALA A 150 16.02 -1.11 -4.51
C ALA A 150 16.19 -2.19 -3.44
N HIS A 151 15.65 -1.97 -2.22
CA HIS A 151 15.60 -2.97 -1.16
C HIS A 151 14.80 -4.22 -1.57
N TYR A 152 13.62 -4.04 -2.16
CA TYR A 152 12.80 -5.15 -2.65
C TYR A 152 13.53 -6.00 -3.70
N ARG A 153 14.20 -5.38 -4.68
CA ARG A 153 14.99 -6.09 -5.71
C ARG A 153 16.14 -6.89 -5.11
N THR A 154 16.83 -6.35 -4.10
CA THR A 154 17.91 -7.04 -3.39
C THR A 154 17.37 -8.26 -2.67
N TRP A 155 16.30 -8.11 -1.90
CA TRP A 155 15.63 -9.21 -1.21
C TRP A 155 15.16 -10.32 -2.18
N ARG A 156 14.58 -9.95 -3.35
CA ARG A 156 14.15 -10.92 -4.37
C ARG A 156 15.31 -11.72 -4.95
N ARG A 157 16.48 -11.12 -5.08
CA ARG A 157 17.69 -11.81 -5.57
C ARG A 157 18.27 -12.76 -4.52
N GLU A 158 18.29 -12.36 -3.27
CA GLU A 158 18.83 -13.15 -2.16
C GLU A 158 17.91 -14.33 -1.81
N GLY A 159 16.60 -14.16 -1.86
CA GLY A 159 15.62 -15.20 -1.57
C GLY A 159 15.53 -16.31 -2.63
N LYS A 160 16.25 -16.18 -3.75
CA LYS A 160 16.37 -17.21 -4.80
C LYS A 160 17.65 -18.04 -4.68
N ARG A 161 18.50 -17.81 -3.66
CA ARG A 161 19.64 -18.65 -3.30
C ARG A 161 19.22 -19.60 -2.16
#